data_0b0a481fa38e2f0fc70ca2bc12c99fb4
#
_entry.id   0b0a481fa38e2f0fc70ca2bc12c99fb4
#
_cell.length_a   1.000
_cell.length_b   1.000
_cell.length_c   1.000
_cell.angle_alpha   90.00
_cell.angle_beta   90.00
_cell.angle_gamma   90.00
#
_symmetry.space_group_name_H-M   'P 1'
#
loop_
_entity.id
_entity.type
_entity.pdbx_description
1 polymer ?
#
loop_
_entity_poly.entity_id
_entity_poly.type
_entity_poly.pdbx_seq_one_letter_code
_entity_poly.pdbx_strand_id
1 'polypeptide(L)'
;MNAFDRYAPFIQDFIYSHDWESLRSIQVAAADAIFNTQDNVLLTASTASGKTEAAFFPILTEFWENPPASVGALYIGPLKALINDQFVRLNDLCEEADIPVWHWHGDVSQSHKAKLIKKPSGILQITPESLEALLIHKYMAIPRMFCDLRYVVIDEVHSLMRGDRGGQTLCLVERLSRMAGVQPRRIGLSATIGDPERTGAFLSQGTGRDCVIPRFEEPRRVWRISMEHFYNSGPQAQQRGFVGTGPQEAEVLACERIEAVAPTALPADTKDMRRSGQLTQEERRQRRERAQDKAT
;
A
#
# COMPACT_ATOMS: atom_id res chain seq x y z
N MET A 1 -9.13 0.91 24.11
CA MET A 1 -9.44 1.97 23.13
C MET A 1 -9.57 1.29 21.78
N ASN A 2 -10.62 1.52 21.01
CA ASN A 2 -10.78 0.90 19.71
C ASN A 2 -9.73 1.49 18.75
N ALA A 3 -9.21 0.71 17.79
CA ALA A 3 -8.23 1.19 16.80
C ALA A 3 -8.76 2.41 16.02
N PHE A 4 -10.06 2.41 15.70
CA PHE A 4 -10.71 3.52 15.01
C PHE A 4 -10.61 4.85 15.79
N ASP A 5 -10.81 4.82 17.11
CA ASP A 5 -10.77 6.02 17.97
C ASP A 5 -9.37 6.63 18.08
N ARG A 6 -8.34 5.86 17.70
CA ARG A 6 -6.93 6.28 17.71
C ARG A 6 -6.49 6.98 16.44
N TYR A 7 -7.26 6.84 15.35
CA TYR A 7 -6.90 7.45 14.08
C TYR A 7 -7.23 8.94 14.05
N ALA A 8 -6.44 9.70 13.30
CA ALA A 8 -6.69 11.11 13.07
C ALA A 8 -8.07 11.34 12.43
N PRO A 9 -8.72 12.50 12.70
CA PRO A 9 -10.09 12.78 12.23
C PRO A 9 -10.29 12.60 10.72
N PHE A 10 -9.35 13.04 9.89
CA PHE A 10 -9.46 12.88 8.43
C PHE A 10 -9.46 11.40 7.99
N ILE A 11 -8.80 10.50 8.73
CA ILE A 11 -8.84 9.05 8.46
C ILE A 11 -10.20 8.47 8.85
N GLN A 12 -10.76 8.92 9.96
CA GLN A 12 -12.11 8.53 10.37
C GLN A 12 -13.14 9.01 9.34
N ASP A 13 -13.01 10.25 8.86
CA ASP A 13 -13.85 10.81 7.80
C ASP A 13 -13.69 10.05 6.48
N PHE A 14 -12.47 9.64 6.13
CA PHE A 14 -12.20 8.78 4.97
C PHE A 14 -12.90 7.44 5.08
N ILE A 15 -12.84 6.77 6.24
CA ILE A 15 -13.51 5.49 6.50
C ILE A 15 -15.03 5.63 6.35
N TYR A 16 -15.61 6.68 6.91
CA TYR A 16 -17.05 6.97 6.79
C TYR A 16 -17.47 7.30 5.35
N SER A 17 -16.68 8.10 4.64
CA SER A 17 -17.01 8.52 3.27
C SER A 17 -16.93 7.38 2.24
N HIS A 18 -16.24 6.30 2.59
CA HIS A 18 -16.13 5.09 1.78
C HIS A 18 -17.07 3.96 2.24
N ASP A 19 -18.07 4.28 3.12
CA ASP A 19 -19.07 3.35 3.62
C ASP A 19 -18.47 2.06 4.23
N TRP A 20 -17.33 2.18 4.91
CA TRP A 20 -16.75 1.04 5.60
C TRP A 20 -17.47 0.79 6.92
N GLU A 21 -18.23 -0.29 6.98
CA GLU A 21 -18.99 -0.68 8.19
C GLU A 21 -18.07 -1.00 9.38
N SER A 22 -16.87 -1.50 9.12
CA SER A 22 -15.89 -1.86 10.15
C SER A 22 -14.48 -1.90 9.59
N LEU A 23 -13.50 -1.71 10.47
CA LEU A 23 -12.10 -1.97 10.16
C LEU A 23 -11.87 -3.47 9.95
N ARG A 24 -11.01 -3.80 9.00
CA ARG A 24 -10.58 -5.18 8.79
C ARG A 24 -9.65 -5.62 9.92
N SER A 25 -9.66 -6.92 10.24
CA SER A 25 -8.83 -7.48 11.32
C SER A 25 -7.35 -7.12 11.20
N ILE A 26 -6.80 -7.10 9.98
CA ILE A 26 -5.42 -6.68 9.75
C ILE A 26 -5.19 -5.20 10.08
N GLN A 27 -6.16 -4.32 9.84
CA GLN A 27 -6.03 -2.89 10.12
C GLN A 27 -6.01 -2.64 11.63
N VAL A 28 -6.84 -3.36 12.39
CA VAL A 28 -6.84 -3.30 13.85
C VAL A 28 -5.51 -3.83 14.41
N ALA A 29 -5.06 -5.00 13.94
CA ALA A 29 -3.82 -5.61 14.39
C ALA A 29 -2.58 -4.79 14.03
N ALA A 30 -2.57 -4.15 12.85
CA ALA A 30 -1.51 -3.24 12.43
C ALA A 30 -1.47 -1.96 13.28
N ALA A 31 -2.64 -1.37 13.58
CA ALA A 31 -2.74 -0.21 14.45
C ALA A 31 -2.16 -0.51 15.83
N ASP A 32 -2.53 -1.64 16.42
CA ASP A 32 -1.99 -2.05 17.73
C ASP A 32 -0.47 -2.24 17.69
N ALA A 33 0.06 -2.89 16.67
CA ALA A 33 1.50 -3.08 16.53
C ALA A 33 2.23 -1.75 16.31
N ILE A 34 1.71 -0.88 15.44
CA ILE A 34 2.40 0.37 15.06
C ILE A 34 2.33 1.39 16.19
N PHE A 35 1.20 1.56 16.85
CA PHE A 35 1.05 2.54 17.91
C PHE A 35 1.67 2.13 19.26
N ASN A 36 1.73 0.82 19.54
CA ASN A 36 2.14 0.34 20.88
C ASN A 36 3.59 -0.14 20.95
N THR A 37 4.30 -0.27 19.82
CA THR A 37 5.71 -0.67 19.79
C THR A 37 6.55 0.27 18.94
N GLN A 38 7.87 0.15 19.04
CA GLN A 38 8.83 0.81 18.15
C GLN A 38 9.54 -0.20 17.21
N ASP A 39 9.14 -1.47 17.27
CA ASP A 39 9.72 -2.54 16.49
C ASP A 39 9.28 -2.45 15.02
N ASN A 40 10.03 -3.07 14.14
CA ASN A 40 9.60 -3.26 12.76
C ASN A 40 8.32 -4.10 12.73
N VAL A 41 7.53 -3.97 11.67
CA VAL A 41 6.26 -4.69 11.55
C VAL A 41 6.20 -5.41 10.22
N LEU A 42 5.78 -6.67 10.23
CA LEU A 42 5.49 -7.43 9.02
C LEU A 42 4.00 -7.76 8.95
N LEU A 43 3.29 -7.15 8.01
CA LEU A 43 1.87 -7.39 7.76
C LEU A 43 1.71 -8.46 6.68
N THR A 44 1.24 -9.63 7.07
CA THR A 44 0.99 -10.75 6.16
C THR A 44 -0.49 -11.01 6.05
N ALA A 45 -1.06 -10.85 4.87
CA ALA A 45 -2.47 -11.13 4.62
C ALA A 45 -2.71 -11.36 3.13
N SER A 46 -3.86 -11.93 2.79
CA SER A 46 -4.28 -12.15 1.41
C SER A 46 -4.25 -10.85 0.58
N THR A 47 -4.19 -10.96 -0.75
CA THR A 47 -4.33 -9.80 -1.65
C THR A 47 -5.68 -9.12 -1.43
N ALA A 48 -5.73 -7.80 -1.62
CA ALA A 48 -6.93 -6.97 -1.39
C ALA A 48 -7.46 -6.99 0.06
N SER A 49 -6.64 -7.35 1.05
CA SER A 49 -7.01 -7.34 2.47
C SER A 49 -6.93 -5.96 3.14
N GLY A 50 -6.46 -4.92 2.45
CA GLY A 50 -6.29 -3.57 3.02
C GLY A 50 -4.97 -3.39 3.78
N LYS A 51 -3.89 -4.10 3.37
CA LYS A 51 -2.55 -3.98 4.00
C LYS A 51 -1.96 -2.58 3.91
N THR A 52 -2.17 -1.92 2.77
CA THR A 52 -1.64 -0.56 2.55
C THR A 52 -2.28 0.42 3.53
N GLU A 53 -3.60 0.41 3.62
CA GLU A 53 -4.34 1.22 4.59
C GLU A 53 -3.98 0.85 6.03
N ALA A 54 -3.80 -0.44 6.31
CA ALA A 54 -3.38 -0.94 7.63
C ALA A 54 -2.02 -0.35 8.07
N ALA A 55 -1.08 -0.18 7.14
CA ALA A 55 0.21 0.46 7.42
C ALA A 55 0.09 1.98 7.49
N PHE A 56 -0.62 2.60 6.54
CA PHE A 56 -0.61 4.06 6.40
C PHE A 56 -1.55 4.79 7.37
N PHE A 57 -2.64 4.21 7.82
CA PHE A 57 -3.53 4.88 8.79
C PHE A 57 -2.81 5.27 10.08
N PRO A 58 -2.04 4.39 10.75
CA PRO A 58 -1.27 4.79 11.91
C PRO A 58 -0.16 5.80 11.59
N ILE A 59 0.57 5.61 10.47
CA ILE A 59 1.65 6.51 10.04
C ILE A 59 1.10 7.92 9.79
N LEU A 60 -0.02 8.03 9.11
CA LEU A 60 -0.66 9.29 8.77
C LEU A 60 -1.27 9.98 10.01
N THR A 61 -1.74 9.20 10.98
CA THR A 61 -2.18 9.72 12.28
C THR A 61 -1.01 10.39 12.99
N GLU A 62 0.17 9.74 13.04
CA GLU A 62 1.37 10.34 13.61
C GLU A 62 1.83 11.60 12.85
N PHE A 63 1.72 11.59 11.52
CA PHE A 63 2.08 12.77 10.71
C PHE A 63 1.11 13.93 10.89
N TRP A 64 -0.15 13.64 11.17
CA TRP A 64 -1.15 14.65 11.52
C TRP A 64 -0.84 15.33 12.85
N GLU A 65 -0.48 14.55 13.88
CA GLU A 65 -0.13 15.05 15.21
C GLU A 65 1.24 15.73 15.21
N ASN A 66 2.19 15.19 14.48
CA ASN A 66 3.57 15.65 14.41
C ASN A 66 4.09 15.59 12.96
N PRO A 67 3.83 16.63 12.16
CA PRO A 67 4.22 16.67 10.75
C PRO A 67 5.73 16.52 10.55
N PRO A 68 6.18 15.64 9.63
CA PRO A 68 7.62 15.45 9.37
C PRO A 68 8.22 16.67 8.67
N ALA A 69 9.45 17.04 9.07
CA ALA A 69 10.20 18.17 8.51
C ALA A 69 10.76 17.90 7.11
N SER A 70 10.73 16.66 6.65
CA SER A 70 11.20 16.21 5.33
C SER A 70 10.27 15.12 4.76
N VAL A 71 10.76 14.28 3.84
CA VAL A 71 10.05 13.02 3.53
C VAL A 71 10.00 12.18 4.79
N GLY A 72 8.80 11.97 5.34
CA GLY A 72 8.57 11.24 6.58
C GLY A 72 8.39 9.75 6.38
N ALA A 73 7.84 9.33 5.23
CA ALA A 73 7.68 7.93 4.87
C ALA A 73 8.17 7.66 3.44
N LEU A 74 8.92 6.57 3.29
CA LEU A 74 9.36 6.04 2.00
C LEU A 74 8.60 4.74 1.74
N TYR A 75 7.83 4.70 0.64
CA TYR A 75 7.18 3.48 0.18
C TYR A 75 7.98 2.90 -0.99
N ILE A 76 8.43 1.66 -0.85
CA ILE A 76 9.19 0.94 -1.87
C ILE A 76 8.29 -0.12 -2.48
N GLY A 77 7.89 0.09 -3.74
CA GLY A 77 7.11 -0.87 -4.51
C GLY A 77 7.94 -1.58 -5.59
N PRO A 78 7.69 -2.86 -5.86
CA PRO A 78 8.50 -3.63 -6.80
C PRO A 78 8.32 -3.23 -8.26
N LEU A 79 7.22 -2.61 -8.63
CA LEU A 79 6.84 -2.28 -10.00
C LEU A 79 6.27 -0.87 -10.13
N LYS A 80 6.57 -0.17 -11.22
CA LYS A 80 6.05 1.16 -11.55
C LYS A 80 4.52 1.20 -11.57
N ALA A 81 3.88 0.17 -12.12
CA ALA A 81 2.42 0.08 -12.19
C ALA A 81 1.78 0.08 -10.80
N LEU A 82 2.35 -0.68 -9.85
CA LEU A 82 1.90 -0.70 -8.47
C LEU A 82 2.10 0.66 -7.78
N ILE A 83 3.21 1.34 -8.05
CA ILE A 83 3.46 2.68 -7.51
C ILE A 83 2.39 3.67 -8.02
N ASN A 84 2.07 3.64 -9.30
CA ASN A 84 1.06 4.53 -9.87
C ASN A 84 -0.35 4.27 -9.29
N ASP A 85 -0.72 3.00 -9.12
CA ASP A 85 -1.99 2.62 -8.48
C ASP A 85 -2.05 3.06 -7.02
N GLN A 86 -1.01 2.77 -6.25
CA GLN A 86 -0.91 3.18 -4.86
C GLN A 86 -0.79 4.70 -4.70
N PHE A 87 -0.19 5.39 -5.67
CA PHE A 87 -0.11 6.85 -5.65
C PHE A 87 -1.50 7.49 -5.66
N VAL A 88 -2.39 7.04 -6.56
CA VAL A 88 -3.77 7.55 -6.63
C VAL A 88 -4.50 7.32 -5.30
N ARG A 89 -4.41 6.12 -4.75
CA ARG A 89 -5.09 5.74 -3.50
C ARG A 89 -4.57 6.53 -2.29
N LEU A 90 -3.25 6.64 -2.13
CA LEU A 90 -2.65 7.38 -1.02
C LEU A 90 -2.85 8.89 -1.18
N ASN A 91 -2.81 9.41 -2.41
CA ASN A 91 -3.07 10.82 -2.64
C ASN A 91 -4.50 11.21 -2.26
N ASP A 92 -5.48 10.37 -2.61
CA ASP A 92 -6.88 10.56 -2.23
C ASP A 92 -7.05 10.58 -0.69
N LEU A 93 -6.45 9.62 0.01
CA LEU A 93 -6.44 9.55 1.47
C LEU A 93 -5.75 10.76 2.12
N CYS A 94 -4.67 11.26 1.53
CA CYS A 94 -3.85 12.34 2.10
C CYS A 94 -4.32 13.75 1.73
N GLU A 95 -5.24 13.88 0.76
CA GLU A 95 -5.67 15.19 0.23
C GLU A 95 -6.30 16.06 1.33
N GLU A 96 -7.14 15.49 2.18
CA GLU A 96 -7.80 16.22 3.27
C GLU A 96 -6.85 16.72 4.35
N ALA A 97 -5.72 16.01 4.54
CA ALA A 97 -4.72 16.35 5.54
C ALA A 97 -3.58 17.24 5.03
N ASP A 98 -3.58 17.66 3.75
CA ASP A 98 -2.47 18.34 3.07
C ASP A 98 -1.13 17.61 3.21
N ILE A 99 -1.13 16.29 3.34
CA ILE A 99 0.09 15.50 3.37
C ILE A 99 0.50 15.22 1.92
N PRO A 100 1.62 15.78 1.43
CA PRO A 100 2.03 15.57 0.04
C PRO A 100 2.43 14.12 -0.22
N VAL A 101 1.90 13.55 -1.31
CA VAL A 101 2.31 12.24 -1.82
C VAL A 101 3.09 12.44 -3.11
N TRP A 102 4.28 11.88 -3.18
CA TRP A 102 5.19 11.94 -4.31
C TRP A 102 5.45 10.56 -4.87
N HIS A 103 5.62 10.46 -6.18
CA HIS A 103 6.12 9.25 -6.80
C HIS A 103 7.40 9.52 -7.59
N TRP A 104 8.28 8.52 -7.64
CA TRP A 104 9.58 8.62 -8.29
C TRP A 104 9.95 7.33 -9.01
N HIS A 105 9.82 7.35 -10.33
CA HIS A 105 10.27 6.29 -11.24
C HIS A 105 10.69 6.92 -12.59
N GLY A 106 11.13 6.09 -13.54
CA GLY A 106 11.68 6.57 -14.81
C GLY A 106 10.79 7.54 -15.57
N ASP A 107 9.48 7.31 -15.54
CA ASP A 107 8.50 8.04 -16.37
C ASP A 107 8.03 9.36 -15.71
N VAL A 108 8.42 9.62 -14.46
CA VAL A 108 8.08 10.87 -13.77
C VAL A 108 8.92 12.02 -14.28
N SER A 109 8.29 13.16 -14.57
CA SER A 109 8.95 14.34 -15.12
C SER A 109 10.06 14.90 -14.20
N GLN A 110 11.11 15.42 -14.80
CA GLN A 110 12.21 16.03 -14.04
C GLN A 110 11.76 17.25 -13.24
N SER A 111 10.77 17.99 -13.70
CA SER A 111 10.19 19.13 -12.98
C SER A 111 9.52 18.70 -11.67
N HIS A 112 8.80 17.56 -11.67
CA HIS A 112 8.20 16.99 -10.48
C HIS A 112 9.26 16.55 -9.47
N LYS A 113 10.28 15.83 -9.94
CA LYS A 113 11.44 15.42 -9.14
C LYS A 113 12.18 16.62 -8.53
N ALA A 114 12.37 17.70 -9.29
CA ALA A 114 13.02 18.92 -8.83
C ALA A 114 12.22 19.63 -7.73
N LYS A 115 10.88 19.63 -7.81
CA LYS A 115 10.00 20.18 -6.77
C LYS A 115 10.19 19.45 -5.44
N LEU A 116 10.19 18.11 -5.45
CA LEU A 116 10.43 17.31 -4.26
C LEU A 116 11.83 17.58 -3.67
N ILE A 117 12.88 17.62 -4.49
CA ILE A 117 14.23 17.94 -4.01
C ILE A 117 14.29 19.33 -3.37
N LYS A 118 13.56 20.30 -3.94
CA LYS A 118 13.53 21.67 -3.42
C LYS A 118 12.77 21.79 -2.10
N LYS A 119 11.64 21.11 -1.96
CA LYS A 119 10.79 21.10 -0.76
C LYS A 119 10.39 19.66 -0.42
N PRO A 120 11.29 18.89 0.21
CA PRO A 120 10.98 17.51 0.62
C PRO A 120 9.91 17.52 1.70
N SER A 121 8.90 16.65 1.56
CA SER A 121 7.79 16.55 2.52
C SER A 121 6.95 15.30 2.27
N GLY A 122 6.19 14.88 3.28
CA GLY A 122 5.16 13.86 3.15
C GLY A 122 5.67 12.44 2.85
N ILE A 123 5.08 11.79 1.87
CA ILE A 123 5.34 10.40 1.48
C ILE A 123 6.00 10.36 0.11
N LEU A 124 7.07 9.59 -0.03
CA LEU A 124 7.70 9.31 -1.32
C LEU A 124 7.52 7.84 -1.70
N GLN A 125 6.93 7.57 -2.85
CA GLN A 125 6.82 6.25 -3.45
C GLN A 125 7.89 6.06 -4.52
N ILE A 126 8.64 4.96 -4.46
CA ILE A 126 9.80 4.73 -5.32
C ILE A 126 10.01 3.24 -5.62
N THR A 127 10.60 2.90 -6.77
CA THR A 127 11.10 1.55 -7.03
C THR A 127 12.53 1.39 -6.52
N PRO A 128 13.00 0.16 -6.22
CA PRO A 128 14.38 -0.07 -5.78
C PRO A 128 15.43 0.50 -6.74
N GLU A 129 15.23 0.32 -8.04
CA GLU A 129 16.15 0.82 -9.08
C GLU A 129 16.18 2.35 -9.12
N SER A 130 15.04 2.98 -8.88
CA SER A 130 14.95 4.45 -8.82
C SER A 130 15.57 4.99 -7.53
N LEU A 131 15.46 4.25 -6.43
CA LEU A 131 16.15 4.59 -5.18
C LEU A 131 17.67 4.52 -5.36
N GLU A 132 18.16 3.47 -6.01
CA GLU A 132 19.59 3.36 -6.34
C GLU A 132 20.07 4.54 -7.18
N ALA A 133 19.36 4.86 -8.25
CA ALA A 133 19.67 6.02 -9.09
C ALA A 133 19.65 7.34 -8.30
N LEU A 134 18.69 7.51 -7.39
CA LEU A 134 18.62 8.68 -6.51
C LEU A 134 19.84 8.78 -5.59
N LEU A 135 20.24 7.67 -4.95
CA LEU A 135 21.40 7.61 -4.07
C LEU A 135 22.73 7.85 -4.80
N ILE A 136 22.82 7.50 -6.07
CA ILE A 136 24.01 7.73 -6.90
C ILE A 136 24.05 9.16 -7.44
N HIS A 137 22.96 9.60 -8.08
CA HIS A 137 22.97 10.85 -8.85
C HIS A 137 22.58 12.08 -8.05
N LYS A 138 21.95 11.91 -6.89
CA LYS A 138 21.47 13.01 -6.04
C LYS A 138 21.95 12.92 -4.60
N TYR A 139 23.10 12.26 -4.38
CA TYR A 139 23.63 11.98 -3.04
C TYR A 139 23.71 13.21 -2.13
N MET A 140 24.04 14.40 -2.68
CA MET A 140 24.10 15.66 -1.92
C MET A 140 22.74 16.13 -1.39
N ALA A 141 21.65 15.68 -2.01
CA ALA A 141 20.30 16.05 -1.57
C ALA A 141 19.75 15.13 -0.47
N ILE A 142 20.29 13.91 -0.36
CA ILE A 142 19.79 12.85 0.53
C ILE A 142 19.67 13.30 1.99
N PRO A 143 20.69 13.91 2.62
CA PRO A 143 20.59 14.33 4.02
C PRO A 143 19.40 15.28 4.26
N ARG A 144 19.18 16.22 3.34
CA ARG A 144 18.07 17.16 3.47
C ARG A 144 16.72 16.54 3.12
N MET A 145 16.68 15.63 2.13
CA MET A 145 15.42 15.00 1.69
C MET A 145 14.85 14.07 2.73
N PHE A 146 15.68 13.45 3.56
CA PHE A 146 15.31 12.37 4.45
C PHE A 146 15.74 12.57 5.90
N CYS A 147 16.04 13.83 6.31
CA CYS A 147 16.50 14.12 7.68
C CYS A 147 15.48 13.77 8.77
N ASP A 148 14.21 13.63 8.43
CA ASP A 148 13.13 13.21 9.32
C ASP A 148 12.34 12.02 8.71
N LEU A 149 13.07 11.09 8.10
CA LEU A 149 12.48 9.84 7.60
C LEU A 149 12.21 8.91 8.78
N ARG A 150 10.95 8.68 9.09
CA ARG A 150 10.50 7.88 10.23
C ARG A 150 10.13 6.46 9.84
N TYR A 151 9.59 6.28 8.63
CA TYR A 151 9.06 5.00 8.16
C TYR A 151 9.60 4.63 6.79
N VAL A 152 9.91 3.33 6.61
CA VAL A 152 10.12 2.71 5.30
C VAL A 152 9.12 1.57 5.15
N VAL A 153 8.17 1.74 4.26
CA VAL A 153 7.17 0.72 3.91
C VAL A 153 7.67 -0.03 2.69
N ILE A 154 7.86 -1.33 2.81
CA ILE A 154 8.33 -2.20 1.72
C ILE A 154 7.18 -3.09 1.30
N ASP A 155 6.71 -2.92 0.08
CA ASP A 155 5.61 -3.71 -0.45
C ASP A 155 6.08 -4.99 -1.13
N GLU A 156 5.20 -5.99 -1.15
CA GLU A 156 5.45 -7.30 -1.75
C GLU A 156 6.75 -7.97 -1.25
N VAL A 157 7.03 -7.87 0.06
CA VAL A 157 8.26 -8.39 0.68
C VAL A 157 8.53 -9.84 0.27
N HIS A 158 7.50 -10.67 0.09
CA HIS A 158 7.65 -12.06 -0.34
C HIS A 158 8.31 -12.19 -1.73
N SER A 159 8.11 -11.21 -2.61
CA SER A 159 8.78 -11.20 -3.92
C SER A 159 10.26 -10.88 -3.79
N LEU A 160 10.63 -10.11 -2.78
CA LEU A 160 12.02 -9.73 -2.48
C LEU A 160 12.80 -10.88 -1.83
N MET A 161 12.13 -11.80 -1.13
CA MET A 161 12.78 -12.99 -0.53
C MET A 161 13.29 -13.99 -1.58
N ARG A 162 12.87 -13.83 -2.84
CA ARG A 162 13.28 -14.67 -3.96
C ARG A 162 14.40 -14.00 -4.75
N GLY A 163 15.66 -14.27 -4.37
CA GLY A 163 16.85 -13.82 -5.11
C GLY A 163 17.47 -12.51 -4.59
N ASP A 164 18.39 -11.96 -5.38
CA ASP A 164 19.30 -10.89 -4.95
C ASP A 164 18.63 -9.53 -4.79
N ARG A 165 17.49 -9.30 -5.45
CA ARG A 165 16.77 -8.02 -5.43
C ARG A 165 16.33 -7.59 -4.04
N GLY A 166 16.01 -8.56 -3.19
CA GLY A 166 15.65 -8.29 -1.80
C GLY A 166 16.82 -7.80 -0.97
N GLY A 167 17.94 -8.50 -1.05
CA GLY A 167 19.20 -8.09 -0.41
C GLY A 167 19.64 -6.72 -0.89
N GLN A 168 19.58 -6.46 -2.21
CA GLN A 168 19.85 -5.15 -2.78
C GLN A 168 18.92 -4.07 -2.21
N THR A 169 17.63 -4.32 -2.14
CA THR A 169 16.66 -3.35 -1.60
C THR A 169 16.97 -2.99 -0.15
N LEU A 170 17.26 -3.97 0.72
CA LEU A 170 17.66 -3.68 2.10
C LEU A 170 18.98 -2.92 2.19
N CYS A 171 19.97 -3.27 1.35
CA CYS A 171 21.23 -2.53 1.28
C CYS A 171 21.02 -1.07 0.87
N LEU A 172 20.08 -0.79 -0.06
CA LEU A 172 19.73 0.58 -0.45
C LEU A 172 19.06 1.35 0.69
N VAL A 173 18.17 0.71 1.46
CA VAL A 173 17.56 1.31 2.65
C VAL A 173 18.61 1.61 3.71
N GLU A 174 19.53 0.69 3.98
CA GLU A 174 20.63 0.91 4.92
C GLU A 174 21.55 2.07 4.47
N ARG A 175 21.89 2.10 3.19
CA ARG A 175 22.69 3.18 2.61
C ARG A 175 22.00 4.52 2.73
N LEU A 176 20.68 4.59 2.42
CA LEU A 176 19.86 5.77 2.60
C LEU A 176 19.89 6.25 4.06
N SER A 177 19.63 5.33 4.99
CA SER A 177 19.58 5.62 6.43
C SER A 177 20.89 6.21 6.94
N ARG A 178 22.03 5.63 6.53
CA ARG A 178 23.37 6.14 6.87
C ARG A 178 23.64 7.51 6.28
N MET A 179 23.28 7.73 5.00
CA MET A 179 23.47 9.01 4.32
C MET A 179 22.61 10.12 4.91
N ALA A 180 21.41 9.80 5.35
CA ALA A 180 20.47 10.75 5.97
C ALA A 180 20.69 10.91 7.49
N GLY A 181 21.45 10.02 8.12
CA GLY A 181 21.69 10.04 9.57
C GLY A 181 20.46 9.63 10.39
N VAL A 182 19.59 8.75 9.85
CA VAL A 182 18.33 8.35 10.46
C VAL A 182 18.23 6.83 10.57
N GLN A 183 17.33 6.36 11.45
CA GLN A 183 17.00 4.94 11.59
C GLN A 183 15.49 4.74 11.49
N PRO A 184 14.93 4.74 10.28
CA PRO A 184 13.50 4.62 10.08
C PRO A 184 13.00 3.24 10.51
N ARG A 185 11.78 3.20 11.03
CA ARG A 185 11.05 1.98 11.31
C ARG A 185 10.63 1.32 9.99
N ARG A 186 10.82 -0.01 9.87
CA ARG A 186 10.44 -0.73 8.65
C ARG A 186 9.09 -1.43 8.82
N ILE A 187 8.25 -1.27 7.82
CA ILE A 187 6.96 -1.96 7.74
C ILE A 187 6.95 -2.76 6.44
N GLY A 188 6.90 -4.08 6.55
CA GLY A 188 6.79 -4.98 5.41
C GLY A 188 5.34 -5.32 5.12
N LEU A 189 4.94 -5.22 3.85
CA LEU A 189 3.64 -5.70 3.37
C LEU A 189 3.87 -6.94 2.51
N SER A 190 3.15 -8.01 2.79
CA SER A 190 3.33 -9.26 2.09
C SER A 190 2.01 -9.99 1.87
N ALA A 191 1.91 -10.75 0.78
CA ALA A 191 0.92 -11.81 0.70
C ALA A 191 1.21 -12.87 1.77
N THR A 192 0.30 -13.82 1.96
CA THR A 192 0.51 -14.95 2.85
C THR A 192 1.81 -15.70 2.48
N ILE A 193 2.67 -15.91 3.44
CA ILE A 193 3.99 -16.55 3.30
C ILE A 193 4.12 -17.75 4.24
N GLY A 194 4.93 -18.71 3.84
CA GLY A 194 5.12 -19.95 4.60
C GLY A 194 5.97 -19.78 5.88
N ASP A 195 6.87 -18.78 5.91
CA ASP A 195 7.76 -18.51 7.04
C ASP A 195 7.82 -17.01 7.34
N PRO A 196 6.82 -16.48 8.09
CA PRO A 196 6.77 -15.08 8.47
C PRO A 196 7.91 -14.66 9.38
N GLU A 197 8.35 -15.52 10.27
CA GLU A 197 9.42 -15.26 11.24
C GLU A 197 10.76 -15.00 10.52
N ARG A 198 11.10 -15.83 9.56
CA ARG A 198 12.29 -15.65 8.73
C ARG A 198 12.22 -14.36 7.91
N THR A 199 11.05 -14.04 7.39
CA THR A 199 10.83 -12.81 6.62
C THR A 199 10.92 -11.58 7.51
N GLY A 200 10.39 -11.64 8.73
CA GLY A 200 10.50 -10.59 9.73
C GLY A 200 11.95 -10.36 10.15
N ALA A 201 12.71 -11.43 10.40
CA ALA A 201 14.13 -11.36 10.70
C ALA A 201 14.94 -10.71 9.54
N PHE A 202 14.62 -11.07 8.30
CA PHE A 202 15.23 -10.46 7.11
C PHE A 202 14.90 -8.95 7.04
N LEU A 203 13.63 -8.57 7.24
CA LEU A 203 13.19 -7.17 7.21
C LEU A 203 13.93 -6.32 8.26
N SER A 204 14.23 -6.90 9.43
CA SER A 204 14.81 -6.21 10.57
C SER A 204 16.34 -6.17 10.57
N GLN A 205 17.00 -6.83 9.62
CA GLN A 205 18.46 -6.83 9.57
C GLN A 205 19.04 -5.41 9.58
N GLY A 206 20.03 -5.18 10.45
CA GLY A 206 20.74 -3.91 10.58
C GLY A 206 20.00 -2.80 11.34
N THR A 207 18.74 -2.99 11.75
CA THR A 207 17.96 -1.94 12.44
C THR A 207 18.17 -1.92 13.96
N GLY A 208 18.65 -3.01 14.55
CA GLY A 208 18.69 -3.17 16.02
C GLY A 208 17.30 -3.26 16.68
N ARG A 209 16.24 -3.45 15.89
CA ARG A 209 14.84 -3.61 16.33
C ARG A 209 14.36 -5.01 16.00
N ASP A 210 13.48 -5.54 16.83
CA ASP A 210 12.76 -6.78 16.54
C ASP A 210 11.70 -6.57 15.44
N CYS A 211 11.02 -7.64 15.05
CA CYS A 211 9.91 -7.60 14.10
C CYS A 211 8.65 -8.16 14.73
N VAL A 212 7.65 -7.33 14.87
CA VAL A 212 6.31 -7.74 15.28
C VAL A 212 5.57 -8.25 14.04
N ILE A 213 4.99 -9.44 14.14
CA ILE A 213 4.13 -10.05 13.14
C ILE A 213 2.73 -10.15 13.75
N PRO A 214 1.85 -9.17 13.49
CA PRO A 214 0.53 -9.16 14.08
C PRO A 214 -0.26 -10.40 13.66
N ARG A 215 -0.85 -11.10 14.62
CA ARG A 215 -1.75 -12.23 14.37
C ARG A 215 -3.18 -11.75 14.43
N PHE A 216 -3.98 -12.16 13.48
CA PHE A 216 -5.42 -11.87 13.41
C PHE A 216 -6.14 -13.01 12.71
N GLU A 217 -7.42 -13.14 13.00
CA GLU A 217 -8.26 -14.12 12.33
C GLU A 217 -8.79 -13.53 11.02
N GLU A 218 -8.47 -14.18 9.90
CA GLU A 218 -9.13 -13.87 8.63
C GLU A 218 -10.49 -14.59 8.61
N PRO A 219 -11.59 -13.88 8.28
CA PRO A 219 -12.87 -14.55 8.08
C PRO A 219 -12.73 -15.60 6.96
N ARG A 220 -13.26 -16.79 7.20
CA ARG A 220 -13.26 -17.87 6.19
C ARG A 220 -13.99 -17.37 4.95
N ARG A 221 -13.23 -17.18 3.88
CA ARG A 221 -13.79 -16.86 2.56
C ARG A 221 -14.29 -18.14 1.92
N VAL A 222 -15.58 -18.19 1.63
CA VAL A 222 -16.14 -19.25 0.80
C VAL A 222 -15.95 -18.85 -0.66
N TRP A 223 -15.11 -19.58 -1.38
CA TRP A 223 -14.89 -19.38 -2.81
C TRP A 223 -15.83 -20.31 -3.58
N ARG A 224 -16.60 -19.77 -4.51
CA ARG A 224 -17.27 -20.54 -5.54
C ARG A 224 -16.67 -20.13 -6.88
N ILE A 225 -15.85 -20.98 -7.48
CA ILE A 225 -15.17 -20.69 -8.74
C ILE A 225 -15.93 -21.45 -9.84
N SER A 226 -16.45 -20.74 -10.85
CA SER A 226 -16.96 -21.37 -12.07
C SER A 226 -15.99 -21.10 -13.21
N MET A 227 -15.66 -22.13 -13.98
CA MET A 227 -14.90 -22.00 -15.21
C MET A 227 -15.85 -22.27 -16.38
N GLU A 228 -16.04 -21.29 -17.25
CA GLU A 228 -16.86 -21.43 -18.44
C GLU A 228 -15.95 -21.54 -19.66
N HIS A 229 -16.18 -22.56 -20.47
CA HIS A 229 -15.47 -22.79 -21.70
C HIS A 229 -16.33 -22.35 -22.91
N PHE A 230 -15.85 -21.37 -23.65
CA PHE A 230 -16.55 -20.87 -24.84
C PHE A 230 -15.95 -21.52 -26.09
N TYR A 231 -16.80 -22.18 -26.89
CA TYR A 231 -16.43 -22.70 -28.18
C TYR A 231 -16.67 -21.65 -29.25
N ASN A 232 -15.69 -21.45 -30.10
CA ASN A 232 -15.91 -20.77 -31.36
C ASN A 232 -16.14 -21.85 -32.46
N SER A 233 -17.39 -22.18 -32.73
CA SER A 233 -17.78 -23.21 -33.69
C SER A 233 -17.83 -22.70 -35.14
N GLY A 234 -17.31 -21.51 -35.43
CA GLY A 234 -17.30 -20.95 -36.78
C GLY A 234 -16.23 -21.58 -37.69
N PRO A 235 -16.41 -21.52 -39.03
CA PRO A 235 -15.45 -22.08 -40.00
C PRO A 235 -14.02 -21.56 -39.88
N GLN A 236 -13.81 -20.40 -39.25
CA GLN A 236 -12.49 -19.81 -39.00
C GLN A 236 -11.73 -20.45 -37.83
N ALA A 237 -12.41 -21.17 -36.95
CA ALA A 237 -11.75 -21.85 -35.79
C ALA A 237 -10.91 -23.05 -36.28
N GLN A 238 -11.34 -23.71 -37.35
CA GLN A 238 -10.62 -24.84 -37.96
C GLN A 238 -9.33 -24.40 -38.67
N GLN A 239 -9.30 -23.18 -39.24
CA GLN A 239 -8.11 -22.66 -39.94
C GLN A 239 -6.98 -22.22 -39.00
N ARG A 240 -7.22 -22.00 -37.71
CA ARG A 240 -6.22 -21.50 -36.74
C ARG A 240 -5.60 -22.60 -35.89
N GLY A 241 -5.83 -23.89 -36.18
CA GLY A 241 -5.21 -25.00 -35.46
C GLY A 241 -5.60 -25.07 -33.97
N PHE A 242 -6.71 -24.46 -33.59
CA PHE A 242 -7.31 -24.73 -32.28
C PHE A 242 -7.88 -26.14 -32.30
N VAL A 243 -7.19 -27.04 -31.62
CA VAL A 243 -7.72 -28.38 -31.30
C VAL A 243 -8.84 -28.15 -30.32
N GLY A 244 -10.06 -27.95 -30.82
CA GLY A 244 -11.24 -27.87 -29.95
C GLY A 244 -11.45 -29.24 -29.33
N THR A 245 -11.51 -29.30 -28.03
CA THR A 245 -12.03 -30.47 -27.32
C THR A 245 -13.46 -30.72 -27.83
N GLY A 246 -13.74 -31.95 -28.19
CA GLY A 246 -15.06 -32.32 -28.74
C GLY A 246 -16.15 -32.21 -27.63
N PRO A 247 -17.45 -32.30 -28.04
CA PRO A 247 -18.56 -32.19 -27.10
C PRO A 247 -18.49 -33.14 -25.88
N GLN A 248 -17.85 -34.30 -26.02
CA GLN A 248 -17.68 -35.28 -24.96
C GLN A 248 -16.67 -34.83 -23.89
N GLU A 249 -15.59 -34.10 -24.26
CA GLU A 249 -14.62 -33.56 -23.32
C GLU A 249 -15.18 -32.34 -22.58
N ALA A 250 -16.09 -31.57 -23.18
CA ALA A 250 -16.82 -30.51 -22.54
C ALA A 250 -17.76 -31.02 -21.43
N GLU A 251 -18.36 -32.20 -21.63
CA GLU A 251 -19.21 -32.84 -20.62
C GLU A 251 -18.39 -33.33 -19.40
N VAL A 252 -17.18 -33.84 -19.63
CA VAL A 252 -16.26 -34.26 -18.56
C VAL A 252 -15.77 -33.07 -17.75
N LEU A 253 -15.43 -31.95 -18.40
CA LEU A 253 -15.03 -30.69 -17.71
C LEU A 253 -16.20 -30.00 -16.97
N ALA A 254 -17.45 -30.20 -17.43
CA ALA A 254 -18.64 -29.71 -16.74
C ALA A 254 -18.92 -30.47 -15.42
N CYS A 255 -18.41 -31.68 -15.25
CA CYS A 255 -18.54 -32.44 -14.02
C CYS A 255 -17.59 -32.01 -12.89
N GLU A 256 -16.53 -31.23 -13.21
CA GLU A 256 -15.61 -30.65 -12.22
C GLU A 256 -16.01 -29.21 -11.85
N ARG A 257 -17.27 -28.88 -11.80
CA ARG A 257 -17.73 -27.56 -11.34
C ARG A 257 -17.42 -27.35 -9.88
N ILE A 258 -16.36 -26.60 -9.62
CA ILE A 258 -16.16 -25.94 -8.33
C ILE A 258 -16.92 -24.62 -8.40
N GLU A 259 -18.06 -24.50 -7.73
CA GLU A 259 -18.81 -23.25 -7.65
C GLU A 259 -18.24 -22.33 -6.56
N ALA A 260 -17.80 -21.14 -6.92
CA ALA A 260 -17.39 -20.12 -5.97
C ALA A 260 -18.32 -18.90 -5.98
N VAL A 261 -19.00 -18.59 -4.91
CA VAL A 261 -19.81 -17.37 -4.80
C VAL A 261 -18.90 -16.18 -4.52
N ALA A 262 -18.78 -15.29 -5.51
CA ALA A 262 -18.28 -13.96 -5.23
C ALA A 262 -19.24 -13.26 -4.25
N PRO A 263 -18.73 -12.49 -3.27
CA PRO A 263 -19.60 -11.60 -2.51
C PRO A 263 -20.34 -10.72 -3.52
N THR A 264 -21.62 -10.52 -3.27
CA THR A 264 -22.60 -9.81 -4.09
C THR A 264 -21.96 -8.61 -4.77
N ALA A 265 -21.96 -8.58 -6.10
CA ALA A 265 -21.46 -7.45 -6.87
C ALA A 265 -22.19 -6.18 -6.42
N LEU A 266 -21.41 -5.16 -6.08
CA LEU A 266 -21.93 -3.81 -5.91
C LEU A 266 -22.67 -3.40 -7.20
N PRO A 267 -23.86 -2.77 -7.10
CA PRO A 267 -24.63 -2.37 -8.28
C PRO A 267 -23.80 -1.46 -9.19
N ALA A 268 -23.95 -1.63 -10.50
CA ALA A 268 -23.18 -0.96 -11.56
C ALA A 268 -23.41 0.55 -11.70
N ASP A 269 -24.08 1.20 -10.75
CA ASP A 269 -24.53 2.61 -10.83
C ASP A 269 -23.68 3.61 -10.03
N THR A 270 -22.39 3.36 -9.89
CA THR A 270 -21.50 4.30 -9.17
C THR A 270 -20.93 5.45 -10.01
N LYS A 271 -21.32 5.59 -11.29
CA LYS A 271 -20.81 6.68 -12.13
C LYS A 271 -21.47 8.05 -11.88
N ASP A 272 -22.69 8.09 -11.35
CA ASP A 272 -23.40 9.35 -11.12
C ASP A 272 -23.23 9.92 -9.70
N MET A 273 -22.79 9.15 -8.73
CA MET A 273 -22.53 9.64 -7.35
C MET A 273 -21.23 10.44 -7.20
N ARG A 274 -20.31 10.39 -8.16
CA ARG A 274 -19.04 11.14 -8.10
C ARG A 274 -19.16 12.64 -8.27
N ARG A 275 -20.35 13.18 -8.58
CA ARG A 275 -20.57 14.63 -8.80
C ARG A 275 -21.21 15.38 -7.63
N SER A 276 -21.73 14.73 -6.62
CA SER A 276 -22.48 15.41 -5.54
C SER A 276 -21.78 15.50 -4.19
N GLY A 277 -20.59 14.93 -4.01
CA GLY A 277 -19.91 14.87 -2.71
C GLY A 277 -18.57 15.61 -2.61
N GLN A 278 -18.12 16.30 -3.64
CA GLN A 278 -16.89 17.09 -3.54
C GLN A 278 -17.16 18.43 -2.83
N LEU A 279 -16.80 18.50 -1.55
CA LEU A 279 -16.72 19.76 -0.82
C LEU A 279 -15.82 20.75 -1.56
N THR A 280 -16.26 22.01 -1.66
CA THR A 280 -15.43 23.08 -2.23
C THR A 280 -14.18 23.32 -1.37
N GLN A 281 -13.13 23.91 -1.94
CA GLN A 281 -11.91 24.25 -1.19
C GLN A 281 -12.21 25.11 0.05
N GLU A 282 -13.22 25.92 -0.01
CA GLU A 282 -13.64 26.82 1.07
C GLU A 282 -14.35 26.09 2.21
N GLU A 283 -15.19 25.09 1.90
CA GLU A 283 -15.82 24.20 2.89
C GLU A 283 -14.79 23.30 3.58
N ARG A 284 -13.76 22.85 2.86
CA ARG A 284 -12.63 22.10 3.42
C ARG A 284 -11.81 22.94 4.39
N ARG A 285 -11.57 24.23 4.04
CA ARG A 285 -10.87 25.18 4.91
C ARG A 285 -11.65 25.47 6.20
N GLN A 286 -12.96 25.72 6.11
CA GLN A 286 -13.82 25.96 7.28
C GLN A 286 -13.92 24.76 8.22
N ARG A 287 -13.90 23.52 7.68
CA ARG A 287 -13.83 22.31 8.51
C ARG A 287 -12.51 22.19 9.27
N ARG A 288 -11.39 22.59 8.64
CA ARG A 288 -10.07 22.60 9.30
C ARG A 288 -10.03 23.59 10.47
N GLU A 289 -10.50 24.80 10.26
CA GLU A 289 -10.56 25.81 11.32
C GLU A 289 -11.40 25.34 12.51
N ARG A 290 -12.53 24.67 12.26
CA ARG A 290 -13.39 24.08 13.31
C ARG A 290 -12.76 22.85 14.02
N ALA A 291 -11.91 22.09 13.33
CA ALA A 291 -11.22 20.97 13.94
C ALA A 291 -10.05 21.42 14.83
N GLN A 292 -9.34 22.48 14.43
CA GLN A 292 -8.29 23.10 15.24
C GLN A 292 -8.83 23.79 16.48
N ASP A 293 -9.98 24.46 16.41
CA ASP A 293 -10.64 25.09 17.57
C ASP A 293 -11.19 24.11 18.59
N LYS A 294 -11.40 22.85 18.24
CA LYS A 294 -11.83 21.79 19.19
C LYS A 294 -10.66 21.05 19.85
N ALA A 295 -9.44 21.26 19.38
CA ALA A 295 -8.23 20.63 19.90
C ALA A 295 -7.42 21.56 20.83
N THR A 296 -7.87 22.79 21.01
CA THR A 296 -7.42 23.77 22.00
C THR A 296 -8.41 23.84 23.17
#